data_9b0d55c1884c2519222d6a9b34b8883e
#
_entry.id   9b0d55c1884c2519222d6a9b34b8883e
#
_cell.length_a   1.000
_cell.length_b   1.000
_cell.length_c   1.000
_cell.angle_alpha   90.00
_cell.angle_beta   90.00
_cell.angle_gamma   90.00
#
_symmetry.space_group_name_H-M   'P 1'
#
loop_
_entity.id
_entity.type
_entity.pdbx_description
1 polymer ?
#
loop_
_entity_poly.entity_id
_entity_poly.type
_entity_poly.pdbx_seq_one_letter_code
_entity_poly.pdbx_strand_id
1 'polypeptide(L)'
;LSESQEEMLWERTLRDAGAHQRTLFLDDTVQACLRSGSLADQYGIPFDDPAWERDSECEGFRTWYRGLRDTCRERRFVRLARLPEFLAKHAGGLSSLRGCRLILAGFEEPTPAQLSLLAAAASLSKEALRLESIGEAASVPEAICRAADPEDELRAAAAWAKRELEQNPSGRIAVVVPDLAARRALVLEVFEETFQNGDDAAPDDSDNQPFHLSLGGRLGASPVARALVAILPFLRGTGSVEEARELLRSPY
;
A
#
# COMPACT_ATOMS: atom_id res chain seq x y z
N LEU A 1 -9.69 -13.22 8.32
CA LEU A 1 -8.80 -13.71 7.27
C LEU A 1 -7.60 -12.77 7.15
N SER A 2 -6.40 -13.29 6.93
CA SER A 2 -5.27 -12.50 6.44
C SER A 2 -5.44 -12.20 4.97
N GLU A 3 -4.65 -11.25 4.44
CA GLU A 3 -4.66 -10.90 3.02
C GLU A 3 -4.39 -12.12 2.11
N SER A 4 -3.35 -12.89 2.42
CA SER A 4 -3.02 -14.12 1.67
C SER A 4 -4.12 -15.19 1.75
N GLN A 5 -4.80 -15.32 2.88
CA GLN A 5 -5.94 -16.25 3.01
C GLN A 5 -7.14 -15.79 2.19
N GLU A 6 -7.36 -14.50 2.13
CA GLU A 6 -8.44 -13.91 1.32
C GLU A 6 -8.14 -14.07 -0.17
N GLU A 7 -6.89 -13.89 -0.59
CA GLU A 7 -6.42 -14.13 -1.96
C GLU A 7 -6.66 -15.58 -2.39
N MET A 8 -6.24 -16.56 -1.58
CA MET A 8 -6.50 -17.98 -1.84
C MET A 8 -8.00 -18.29 -1.92
N LEU A 9 -8.82 -17.64 -1.11
CA LEU A 9 -10.26 -17.84 -1.13
C LEU A 9 -10.90 -17.27 -2.39
N TRP A 10 -10.45 -16.11 -2.87
CA TRP A 10 -10.84 -15.54 -4.15
C TRP A 10 -10.44 -16.43 -5.33
N GLU A 11 -9.18 -16.88 -5.35
CA GLU A 11 -8.68 -17.80 -6.39
C GLU A 11 -9.55 -19.04 -6.49
N ARG A 12 -9.86 -19.66 -5.35
CA ARG A 12 -10.75 -20.81 -5.29
C ARG A 12 -12.15 -20.48 -5.82
N THR A 13 -12.74 -19.36 -5.36
CA THR A 13 -14.08 -18.94 -5.79
C THR A 13 -14.16 -18.74 -7.29
N LEU A 14 -13.14 -18.12 -7.88
CA LEU A 14 -13.04 -17.90 -9.33
C LEU A 14 -12.87 -19.21 -10.10
N ARG A 15 -12.07 -20.14 -9.59
CA ARG A 15 -11.91 -21.48 -10.19
C ARG A 15 -13.20 -22.29 -10.16
N ASP A 16 -13.88 -22.31 -9.01
CA ASP A 16 -15.15 -23.03 -8.83
C ASP A 16 -16.27 -22.44 -9.73
N ALA A 17 -16.21 -21.13 -10.00
CA ALA A 17 -17.12 -20.47 -10.94
C ALA A 17 -16.73 -20.61 -12.42
N GLY A 18 -15.65 -21.34 -12.74
CA GLY A 18 -15.16 -21.51 -14.10
C GLY A 18 -14.55 -20.25 -14.73
N ALA A 19 -14.23 -19.24 -13.93
CA ALA A 19 -13.65 -17.98 -14.39
C ALA A 19 -12.28 -18.19 -15.07
N HIS A 20 -11.50 -19.18 -14.64
CA HIS A 20 -10.20 -19.54 -15.22
C HIS A 20 -10.27 -19.95 -16.70
N GLN A 21 -11.46 -20.33 -17.19
CA GLN A 21 -11.69 -20.65 -18.60
C GLN A 21 -12.02 -19.41 -19.46
N ARG A 22 -12.33 -18.29 -18.80
CA ARG A 22 -12.80 -17.05 -19.43
C ARG A 22 -11.79 -15.91 -19.31
N THR A 23 -10.83 -16.00 -18.39
CA THR A 23 -9.82 -14.97 -18.14
C THR A 23 -8.44 -15.46 -18.55
N LEU A 24 -7.70 -14.61 -19.28
CA LEU A 24 -6.33 -14.91 -19.72
C LEU A 24 -5.33 -14.89 -18.54
N PHE A 25 -5.61 -14.07 -17.52
CA PHE A 25 -4.74 -13.86 -16.35
C PHE A 25 -5.55 -13.99 -15.08
N LEU A 26 -5.53 -15.18 -14.47
CA LEU A 26 -6.30 -15.45 -13.26
C LEU A 26 -5.81 -14.62 -12.08
N ASP A 27 -4.50 -14.47 -11.90
CA ASP A 27 -3.90 -13.74 -10.78
C ASP A 27 -4.29 -12.25 -10.80
N ASP A 28 -4.26 -11.61 -11.97
CA ASP A 28 -4.70 -10.22 -12.11
C ASP A 28 -6.19 -10.07 -11.80
N THR A 29 -7.00 -11.06 -12.20
CA THR A 29 -8.44 -11.10 -11.89
C THR A 29 -8.67 -11.26 -10.39
N VAL A 30 -7.89 -12.11 -9.71
CA VAL A 30 -7.93 -12.26 -8.24
C VAL A 30 -7.63 -10.93 -7.57
N GLN A 31 -6.58 -10.23 -7.98
CA GLN A 31 -6.20 -8.94 -7.42
C GLN A 31 -7.26 -7.85 -7.66
N ALA A 32 -7.88 -7.84 -8.85
CA ALA A 32 -8.99 -6.95 -9.15
C ALA A 32 -10.21 -7.24 -8.26
N CYS A 33 -10.56 -8.52 -8.09
CA CYS A 33 -11.65 -8.96 -7.22
C CYS A 33 -11.41 -8.64 -5.74
N LEU A 34 -10.18 -8.80 -5.24
CA LEU A 34 -9.79 -8.42 -3.90
C LEU A 34 -10.06 -6.92 -3.64
N ARG A 35 -9.56 -6.07 -4.53
CA ARG A 35 -9.73 -4.61 -4.41
C ARG A 35 -11.19 -4.21 -4.50
N SER A 36 -11.90 -4.68 -5.52
CA SER A 36 -13.32 -4.35 -5.74
C SER A 36 -14.21 -4.85 -4.59
N GLY A 37 -13.95 -6.09 -4.11
CA GLY A 37 -14.68 -6.67 -2.99
C GLY A 37 -14.43 -5.93 -1.67
N SER A 38 -13.20 -5.44 -1.47
CA SER A 38 -12.87 -4.62 -0.29
C SER A 38 -13.58 -3.27 -0.34
N LEU A 39 -13.63 -2.62 -1.49
CA LEU A 39 -14.39 -1.38 -1.67
C LEU A 39 -15.89 -1.61 -1.46
N ALA A 40 -16.45 -2.66 -2.05
CA ALA A 40 -17.86 -3.00 -1.88
C ALA A 40 -18.25 -3.21 -0.40
N ASP A 41 -17.38 -3.87 0.38
CA ASP A 41 -17.58 -4.07 1.81
C ASP A 41 -17.43 -2.77 2.61
N GLN A 42 -16.39 -1.97 2.33
CA GLN A 42 -16.11 -0.73 3.06
C GLN A 42 -17.18 0.33 2.85
N TYR A 43 -17.74 0.39 1.64
CA TYR A 43 -18.81 1.35 1.28
C TYR A 43 -20.20 0.77 1.42
N GLY A 44 -20.34 -0.51 1.75
CA GLY A 44 -21.64 -1.15 1.98
C GLY A 44 -22.48 -1.22 0.72
N ILE A 45 -21.88 -1.47 -0.45
CA ILE A 45 -22.61 -1.52 -1.73
C ILE A 45 -23.59 -2.69 -1.71
N PRO A 46 -24.90 -2.45 -1.86
CA PRO A 46 -25.90 -3.51 -1.82
C PRO A 46 -25.84 -4.37 -3.10
N PHE A 47 -26.22 -5.65 -2.97
CA PHE A 47 -26.21 -6.59 -4.11
C PHE A 47 -27.30 -6.37 -5.15
N ASP A 48 -28.31 -5.64 -4.78
CA ASP A 48 -29.44 -5.25 -5.62
C ASP A 48 -29.28 -3.88 -6.28
N ASP A 49 -28.09 -3.27 -6.12
CA ASP A 49 -27.78 -2.00 -6.78
C ASP A 49 -27.78 -2.19 -8.31
N PRO A 50 -28.53 -1.37 -9.07
CA PRO A 50 -28.57 -1.45 -10.53
C PRO A 50 -27.22 -1.28 -11.22
N ALA A 51 -26.23 -0.69 -10.55
CA ALA A 51 -24.88 -0.54 -11.09
C ALA A 51 -24.22 -1.87 -11.43
N TRP A 52 -24.61 -2.97 -10.77
CA TRP A 52 -24.10 -4.31 -11.09
C TRP A 52 -24.53 -4.84 -12.46
N GLU A 53 -25.55 -4.28 -13.07
CA GLU A 53 -26.11 -4.72 -14.36
C GLU A 53 -25.61 -3.89 -15.54
N ARG A 54 -24.63 -2.99 -15.30
CA ARG A 54 -24.07 -2.11 -16.34
C ARG A 54 -23.38 -2.86 -17.48
N ASP A 55 -22.63 -3.87 -17.14
CA ASP A 55 -21.88 -4.68 -18.10
C ASP A 55 -21.66 -6.09 -17.56
N SER A 56 -21.21 -6.98 -18.43
CA SER A 56 -20.96 -8.40 -18.11
C SER A 56 -19.84 -8.62 -17.08
N GLU A 57 -18.91 -7.68 -16.92
CA GLU A 57 -17.82 -7.79 -15.95
C GLU A 57 -18.34 -7.50 -14.57
N CYS A 58 -19.17 -6.45 -14.41
CA CYS A 58 -19.83 -6.14 -13.15
C CYS A 58 -20.77 -7.27 -12.70
N GLU A 59 -21.54 -7.85 -13.62
CA GLU A 59 -22.40 -8.97 -13.32
C GLU A 59 -21.61 -10.23 -12.92
N GLY A 60 -20.55 -10.52 -13.64
CA GLY A 60 -19.61 -11.59 -13.32
C GLY A 60 -19.01 -11.42 -11.92
N PHE A 61 -18.46 -10.24 -11.63
CA PHE A 61 -17.92 -9.92 -10.33
C PHE A 61 -18.99 -10.06 -9.21
N ARG A 62 -20.20 -9.52 -9.40
CA ARG A 62 -21.30 -9.68 -8.45
C ARG A 62 -21.58 -11.14 -8.10
N THR A 63 -21.56 -12.01 -9.11
CA THR A 63 -21.78 -13.46 -8.93
C THR A 63 -20.66 -14.10 -8.11
N TRP A 64 -19.41 -13.81 -8.41
CA TRP A 64 -18.24 -14.32 -7.69
C TRP A 64 -18.19 -13.79 -6.27
N TYR A 65 -18.44 -12.50 -6.10
CA TYR A 65 -18.46 -11.85 -4.80
C TYR A 65 -19.55 -12.41 -3.88
N ARG A 66 -20.73 -12.77 -4.43
CA ARG A 66 -21.77 -13.48 -3.69
C ARG A 66 -21.28 -14.84 -3.22
N GLY A 67 -20.70 -15.64 -4.09
CA GLY A 67 -20.12 -16.95 -3.76
C GLY A 67 -19.05 -16.88 -2.67
N LEU A 68 -18.15 -15.89 -2.74
CA LEU A 68 -17.18 -15.61 -1.69
C LEU A 68 -17.83 -15.30 -0.34
N ARG A 69 -18.86 -14.43 -0.34
CA ARG A 69 -19.56 -14.07 0.89
C ARG A 69 -20.30 -15.24 1.51
N ASP A 70 -20.88 -16.10 0.71
CA ASP A 70 -21.56 -17.30 1.17
C ASP A 70 -20.56 -18.28 1.80
N THR A 71 -19.42 -18.50 1.15
CA THR A 71 -18.31 -19.29 1.72
C THR A 71 -17.80 -18.71 3.04
N CYS A 72 -17.63 -17.38 3.11
CA CYS A 72 -17.24 -16.71 4.37
C CYS A 72 -18.27 -16.93 5.48
N ARG A 73 -19.58 -16.86 5.15
CA ARG A 73 -20.66 -17.08 6.10
C ARG A 73 -20.67 -18.53 6.63
N GLU A 74 -20.59 -19.50 5.73
CA GLU A 74 -20.57 -20.93 6.08
C GLU A 74 -19.39 -21.29 6.97
N ARG A 75 -18.21 -20.77 6.66
CA ARG A 75 -16.96 -21.03 7.39
C ARG A 75 -16.73 -20.12 8.58
N ARG A 76 -17.65 -19.18 8.85
CA ARG A 76 -17.53 -18.16 9.90
C ARG A 76 -16.26 -17.31 9.79
N PHE A 77 -15.88 -16.98 8.57
CA PHE A 77 -14.77 -16.10 8.29
C PHE A 77 -15.22 -14.65 8.22
N VAL A 78 -14.40 -13.76 8.75
CA VAL A 78 -14.57 -12.32 8.61
C VAL A 78 -13.42 -11.79 7.75
N ARG A 79 -13.74 -11.12 6.66
CA ARG A 79 -12.77 -10.44 5.80
C ARG A 79 -12.29 -9.17 6.49
N LEU A 80 -11.05 -8.77 6.21
CA LEU A 80 -10.46 -7.59 6.84
C LEU A 80 -11.28 -6.31 6.54
N ALA A 81 -11.76 -6.16 5.31
CA ALA A 81 -12.58 -5.02 4.90
C ALA A 81 -13.94 -4.96 5.64
N ARG A 82 -14.46 -6.08 6.12
CA ARG A 82 -15.70 -6.17 6.91
C ARG A 82 -15.49 -6.11 8.42
N LEU A 83 -14.24 -6.12 8.85
CA LEU A 83 -13.93 -6.11 10.29
C LEU A 83 -14.51 -4.88 11.02
N PRO A 84 -14.45 -3.65 10.47
CA PRO A 84 -15.05 -2.49 11.11
C PRO A 84 -16.57 -2.66 11.33
N GLU A 85 -17.31 -3.10 10.31
CA GLU A 85 -18.75 -3.37 10.41
C GLU A 85 -19.06 -4.47 11.44
N PHE A 86 -18.28 -5.56 11.41
CA PHE A 86 -18.42 -6.66 12.34
C PHE A 86 -18.19 -6.20 13.79
N LEU A 87 -17.13 -5.44 14.05
CA LEU A 87 -16.83 -4.91 15.37
C LEU A 87 -17.90 -3.92 15.84
N ALA A 88 -18.40 -3.08 14.96
CA ALA A 88 -19.48 -2.15 15.27
C ALA A 88 -20.74 -2.90 15.74
N LYS A 89 -21.14 -3.97 15.05
CA LYS A 89 -22.27 -4.82 15.43
C LYS A 89 -22.09 -5.56 16.75
N HIS A 90 -20.84 -5.87 17.10
CA HIS A 90 -20.49 -6.59 18.32
C HIS A 90 -19.84 -5.70 19.39
N ALA A 91 -20.06 -4.38 19.28
CA ALA A 91 -19.43 -3.37 20.14
C ALA A 91 -19.66 -3.62 21.62
N GLY A 92 -20.77 -4.24 22.00
CA GLY A 92 -21.05 -4.64 23.42
C GLY A 92 -19.97 -5.53 24.03
N GLY A 93 -19.21 -6.30 23.22
CA GLY A 93 -18.05 -7.08 23.64
C GLY A 93 -16.75 -6.30 23.84
N LEU A 94 -16.71 -5.04 23.41
CA LEU A 94 -15.52 -4.18 23.54
C LEU A 94 -15.47 -3.51 24.92
N SER A 95 -15.45 -4.32 25.96
CA SER A 95 -15.49 -3.84 27.36
C SER A 95 -14.32 -2.91 27.72
N SER A 96 -13.18 -3.05 27.05
CA SER A 96 -11.99 -2.21 27.23
C SER A 96 -12.23 -0.73 26.87
N LEU A 97 -13.22 -0.42 26.06
CA LEU A 97 -13.57 0.95 25.69
C LEU A 97 -14.48 1.63 26.73
N ARG A 98 -15.09 0.85 27.63
CA ARG A 98 -15.99 1.39 28.65
C ARG A 98 -15.21 2.26 29.65
N GLY A 99 -15.63 3.50 29.79
CA GLY A 99 -15.02 4.44 30.73
C GLY A 99 -13.72 5.07 30.24
N CYS A 100 -13.22 4.68 29.06
CA CYS A 100 -12.07 5.32 28.43
C CYS A 100 -12.45 6.68 27.83
N ARG A 101 -11.48 7.57 27.70
CA ARG A 101 -11.53 8.74 26.82
C ARG A 101 -11.00 8.33 25.46
N LEU A 102 -11.78 8.52 24.41
CA LEU A 102 -11.42 8.17 23.04
C LEU A 102 -10.98 9.43 22.30
N ILE A 103 -9.80 9.40 21.74
CA ILE A 103 -9.29 10.46 20.86
C ILE A 103 -9.16 9.88 19.45
N LEU A 104 -9.90 10.45 18.51
CA LEU A 104 -9.89 10.07 17.10
C LEU A 104 -9.02 11.05 16.32
N ALA A 105 -7.89 10.59 15.80
CA ALA A 105 -6.95 11.40 15.03
C ALA A 105 -6.63 10.74 13.70
N GLY A 106 -6.46 11.55 12.63
CA GLY A 106 -6.06 11.05 11.31
C GLY A 106 -7.18 10.42 10.49
N PHE A 107 -8.44 10.58 10.89
CA PHE A 107 -9.61 10.12 10.13
C PHE A 107 -10.16 11.25 9.27
N GLU A 108 -9.47 11.62 8.22
CA GLU A 108 -9.88 12.71 7.33
C GLU A 108 -11.08 12.28 6.47
N GLU A 109 -10.95 11.15 5.78
CA GLU A 109 -11.98 10.56 4.91
C GLU A 109 -12.30 9.11 5.30
N PRO A 110 -12.93 8.87 6.45
CA PRO A 110 -13.25 7.51 6.87
C PRO A 110 -14.35 6.91 6.00
N THR A 111 -14.20 5.63 5.65
CA THR A 111 -15.23 4.89 4.93
C THR A 111 -16.49 4.70 5.78
N PRO A 112 -17.68 4.44 5.17
CA PRO A 112 -18.93 4.18 5.92
C PRO A 112 -18.78 3.06 6.96
N ALA A 113 -18.05 2.01 6.65
CA ALA A 113 -17.77 0.92 7.61
C ALA A 113 -16.93 1.39 8.79
N GLN A 114 -15.92 2.23 8.56
CA GLN A 114 -15.12 2.85 9.61
C GLN A 114 -15.96 3.83 10.45
N LEU A 115 -16.78 4.66 9.82
CA LEU A 115 -17.71 5.58 10.54
C LEU A 115 -18.62 4.81 11.49
N SER A 116 -19.15 3.67 11.05
CA SER A 116 -19.99 2.82 11.90
C SER A 116 -19.23 2.31 13.12
N LEU A 117 -17.99 1.89 12.95
CA LEU A 117 -17.13 1.45 14.07
C LEU A 117 -16.79 2.61 15.01
N LEU A 118 -16.39 3.77 14.46
CA LEU A 118 -16.06 4.95 15.25
C LEU A 118 -17.25 5.43 16.08
N ALA A 119 -18.45 5.43 15.48
CA ALA A 119 -19.68 5.78 16.19
C ALA A 119 -19.99 4.79 17.32
N ALA A 120 -19.84 3.49 17.06
CA ALA A 120 -20.04 2.46 18.09
C ALA A 120 -18.99 2.58 19.22
N ALA A 121 -17.73 2.84 18.89
CA ALA A 121 -16.67 3.05 19.88
C ALA A 121 -16.91 4.32 20.73
N ALA A 122 -17.33 5.41 20.10
CA ALA A 122 -17.67 6.65 20.78
C ALA A 122 -18.83 6.47 21.76
N SER A 123 -19.85 5.68 21.40
CA SER A 123 -20.99 5.42 22.27
C SER A 123 -20.66 4.61 23.53
N LEU A 124 -19.56 3.85 23.50
CA LEU A 124 -19.08 3.06 24.64
C LEU A 124 -18.09 3.83 25.53
N SER A 125 -17.45 4.84 24.98
CA SER A 125 -16.47 5.65 25.70
C SER A 125 -17.14 6.64 26.65
N LYS A 126 -16.40 7.08 27.68
CA LYS A 126 -16.87 8.15 28.59
C LYS A 126 -16.92 9.49 27.88
N GLU A 127 -16.02 9.72 26.98
CA GLU A 127 -15.86 10.94 26.18
C GLU A 127 -15.18 10.58 24.89
N ALA A 128 -15.67 11.11 23.77
CA ALA A 128 -15.03 10.96 22.46
C ALA A 128 -14.70 12.34 21.90
N LEU A 129 -13.42 12.55 21.60
CA LEU A 129 -12.89 13.76 20.98
C LEU A 129 -12.38 13.40 19.57
N ARG A 130 -12.88 14.09 18.56
CA ARG A 130 -12.31 14.02 17.21
C ARG A 130 -11.33 15.18 17.05
N LEU A 131 -10.08 14.87 16.78
CA LEU A 131 -9.11 15.86 16.33
C LEU A 131 -9.33 16.04 14.83
N GLU A 132 -9.84 17.19 14.46
CA GLU A 132 -9.84 17.59 13.07
C GLU A 132 -8.38 17.84 12.66
N SER A 133 -8.08 17.60 11.40
CA SER A 133 -6.76 17.89 10.82
C SER A 133 -6.33 19.30 11.25
N ILE A 134 -5.14 19.40 11.79
CA ILE A 134 -4.64 20.64 12.43
C ILE A 134 -4.74 21.77 11.41
N GLY A 135 -5.71 22.64 11.67
CA GLY A 135 -5.75 24.01 11.21
C GLY A 135 -5.68 24.26 9.72
N GLU A 136 -6.44 25.20 9.23
CA GLU A 136 -6.13 25.90 7.99
C GLU A 136 -4.62 26.13 7.95
N ALA A 137 -3.93 25.39 7.08
CA ALA A 137 -2.53 25.61 6.82
C ALA A 137 -2.39 27.12 6.57
N ALA A 138 -1.60 27.78 7.37
CA ALA A 138 -1.25 29.17 7.09
C ALA A 138 -0.95 29.23 5.60
N SER A 139 -1.61 30.15 4.89
CA SER A 139 -1.50 30.27 3.43
C SER A 139 -0.03 30.20 3.03
N VAL A 140 0.40 28.98 2.67
CA VAL A 140 1.75 28.78 2.15
C VAL A 140 1.70 29.27 0.73
N PRO A 141 2.65 30.10 0.28
CA PRO A 141 2.68 30.54 -1.10
C PRO A 141 2.80 29.30 -2.01
N GLU A 142 1.75 29.07 -2.78
CA GLU A 142 1.72 28.01 -3.79
C GLU A 142 2.38 28.51 -5.05
N ALA A 143 3.35 27.78 -5.56
CA ALA A 143 3.96 28.06 -6.85
C ALA A 143 3.81 26.83 -7.76
N ILE A 144 3.32 27.05 -8.97
CA ILE A 144 3.23 26.02 -9.99
C ILE A 144 4.37 26.24 -10.98
N CYS A 145 5.26 25.25 -11.08
CA CYS A 145 6.33 25.21 -12.08
C CYS A 145 5.94 24.27 -13.21
N ARG A 146 6.17 24.69 -14.46
CA ARG A 146 6.05 23.81 -15.62
C ARG A 146 7.43 23.33 -16.01
N ALA A 147 7.61 22.03 -16.12
CA ALA A 147 8.78 21.37 -16.66
C ALA A 147 8.53 20.91 -18.09
N ALA A 148 9.57 20.71 -18.88
CA ALA A 148 9.47 20.24 -20.26
C ALA A 148 9.15 18.73 -20.30
N ASP A 149 9.69 17.99 -19.36
CA ASP A 149 9.52 16.55 -19.23
C ASP A 149 9.62 16.11 -17.75
N PRO A 150 9.37 14.83 -17.44
CA PRO A 150 9.42 14.32 -16.07
C PRO A 150 10.80 14.36 -15.40
N GLU A 151 11.89 14.36 -16.18
CA GLU A 151 13.25 14.47 -15.67
C GLU A 151 13.56 15.91 -15.25
N ASP A 152 13.19 16.87 -16.09
CA ASP A 152 13.29 18.31 -15.77
C ASP A 152 12.46 18.67 -14.54
N GLU A 153 11.28 18.05 -14.37
CA GLU A 153 10.44 18.20 -13.18
C GLU A 153 11.20 17.77 -11.90
N LEU A 154 11.83 16.60 -11.94
CA LEU A 154 12.59 16.07 -10.82
C LEU A 154 13.84 16.91 -10.53
N ARG A 155 14.56 17.37 -11.57
CA ARG A 155 15.70 18.28 -11.42
C ARG A 155 15.29 19.61 -10.77
N ALA A 156 14.18 20.15 -11.21
CA ALA A 156 13.65 21.39 -10.62
C ALA A 156 13.28 21.21 -9.16
N ALA A 157 12.63 20.10 -8.81
CA ALA A 157 12.28 19.76 -7.43
C ALA A 157 13.52 19.54 -6.55
N ALA A 158 14.52 18.81 -7.03
CA ALA A 158 15.76 18.57 -6.32
C ALA A 158 16.56 19.87 -6.09
N ALA A 159 16.67 20.72 -7.12
CA ALA A 159 17.34 22.00 -7.02
C ALA A 159 16.61 22.97 -6.07
N TRP A 160 15.28 22.94 -6.04
CA TRP A 160 14.49 23.71 -5.11
C TRP A 160 14.73 23.19 -3.67
N ALA A 161 14.64 21.88 -3.45
CA ALA A 161 14.85 21.29 -2.13
C ALA A 161 16.26 21.60 -1.59
N LYS A 162 17.29 21.54 -2.43
CA LYS A 162 18.67 21.91 -2.07
C LYS A 162 18.77 23.36 -1.62
N ARG A 163 18.21 24.30 -2.36
CA ARG A 163 18.22 25.73 -2.01
C ARG A 163 17.51 26.01 -0.68
N GLU A 164 16.37 25.37 -0.44
CA GLU A 164 15.63 25.52 0.80
C GLU A 164 16.43 24.99 2.01
N LEU A 165 17.11 23.85 1.85
CA LEU A 165 17.98 23.30 2.89
C LEU A 165 19.22 24.15 3.13
N GLU A 166 19.80 24.77 2.11
CA GLU A 166 20.91 25.72 2.26
C GLU A 166 20.49 26.96 3.07
N GLN A 167 19.24 27.42 2.90
CA GLN A 167 18.70 28.54 3.67
C GLN A 167 18.27 28.13 5.09
N ASN A 168 17.79 26.92 5.24
CA ASN A 168 17.35 26.36 6.54
C ASN A 168 17.84 24.91 6.72
N PRO A 169 19.09 24.71 7.18
CA PRO A 169 19.68 23.37 7.33
C PRO A 169 18.93 22.46 8.32
N SER A 170 18.11 23.01 9.21
CA SER A 170 17.29 22.24 10.13
C SER A 170 15.88 21.95 9.60
N GLY A 171 15.56 22.47 8.42
CA GLY A 171 14.28 22.28 7.76
C GLY A 171 14.08 20.84 7.32
N ARG A 172 12.81 20.44 7.24
CA ARG A 172 12.42 19.15 6.65
C ARG A 172 11.61 19.41 5.39
N ILE A 173 12.05 18.85 4.28
CA ILE A 173 11.40 18.99 2.98
C ILE A 173 10.88 17.62 2.56
N ALA A 174 9.62 17.57 2.13
CA ALA A 174 9.05 16.38 1.52
C ALA A 174 8.82 16.62 0.04
N VAL A 175 9.36 15.74 -0.81
CA VAL A 175 9.08 15.71 -2.24
C VAL A 175 8.20 14.50 -2.52
N VAL A 176 6.99 14.75 -3.04
CA VAL A 176 6.02 13.69 -3.32
C VAL A 176 6.04 13.38 -4.82
N VAL A 177 6.41 12.14 -5.15
CA VAL A 177 6.43 11.62 -6.51
C VAL A 177 5.33 10.57 -6.64
N PRO A 178 4.23 10.81 -7.36
CA PRO A 178 3.09 9.90 -7.42
C PRO A 178 3.47 8.48 -7.86
N ASP A 179 4.34 8.35 -8.87
CA ASP A 179 4.79 7.07 -9.42
C ASP A 179 6.20 6.68 -8.94
N LEU A 180 6.51 6.90 -7.67
CA LEU A 180 7.86 6.68 -7.12
C LEU A 180 8.40 5.28 -7.41
N ALA A 181 7.55 4.24 -7.39
CA ALA A 181 7.97 2.87 -7.67
C ALA A 181 8.53 2.70 -9.09
N ALA A 182 7.87 3.31 -10.09
CA ALA A 182 8.29 3.25 -11.49
C ALA A 182 9.48 4.16 -11.77
N ARG A 183 9.58 5.29 -11.07
CA ARG A 183 10.61 6.33 -11.31
C ARG A 183 11.76 6.29 -10.31
N ARG A 184 11.81 5.28 -9.44
CA ARG A 184 12.79 5.21 -8.34
C ARG A 184 14.24 5.40 -8.78
N ALA A 185 14.64 4.76 -9.89
CA ALA A 185 16.01 4.86 -10.41
C ALA A 185 16.33 6.30 -10.84
N LEU A 186 15.42 6.93 -11.59
CA LEU A 186 15.59 8.31 -12.04
C LEU A 186 15.59 9.31 -10.87
N VAL A 187 14.72 9.11 -9.88
CA VAL A 187 14.70 9.96 -8.68
C VAL A 187 16.02 9.86 -7.92
N LEU A 188 16.56 8.65 -7.73
CA LEU A 188 17.86 8.47 -7.11
C LEU A 188 18.95 9.19 -7.87
N GLU A 189 19.07 8.94 -9.18
CA GLU A 189 20.08 9.53 -10.06
C GLU A 189 20.07 11.06 -9.98
N VAL A 190 18.90 11.67 -10.16
CA VAL A 190 18.75 13.14 -10.16
C VAL A 190 19.05 13.75 -8.78
N PHE A 191 18.60 13.10 -7.70
CA PHE A 191 18.85 13.60 -6.36
C PHE A 191 20.31 13.40 -5.93
N GLU A 192 20.91 12.26 -6.26
CA GLU A 192 22.32 12.02 -6.04
C GLU A 192 23.18 13.06 -6.80
N GLU A 193 22.94 13.25 -8.09
CA GLU A 193 23.62 14.27 -8.90
C GLU A 193 23.48 15.68 -8.29
N THR A 194 22.29 16.02 -7.82
CA THR A 194 22.03 17.37 -7.28
C THR A 194 22.69 17.58 -5.93
N PHE A 195 22.72 16.58 -5.07
CA PHE A 195 23.21 16.69 -3.69
C PHE A 195 24.67 16.28 -3.50
N GLN A 196 25.24 15.48 -4.42
CA GLN A 196 26.65 15.05 -4.37
C GLN A 196 27.68 16.08 -4.85
N ASN A 197 27.28 17.32 -5.18
CA ASN A 197 28.21 18.36 -5.61
C ASN A 197 29.16 18.85 -4.49
N GLY A 198 29.80 17.89 -3.78
CA GLY A 198 30.90 18.09 -2.84
C GLY A 198 31.90 16.94 -2.97
N ASP A 199 33.16 17.26 -3.14
CA ASP A 199 34.30 16.36 -3.46
C ASP A 199 34.63 15.26 -2.41
N ASP A 200 33.79 15.01 -1.40
CA ASP A 200 34.14 14.17 -0.24
C ASP A 200 33.19 12.99 0.05
N ALA A 201 32.23 12.66 -0.81
CA ALA A 201 31.32 11.54 -0.55
C ALA A 201 31.90 10.23 -1.10
N ALA A 202 32.33 9.33 -0.20
CA ALA A 202 32.62 7.94 -0.53
C ALA A 202 31.35 7.23 -1.04
N PRO A 203 31.41 6.44 -2.11
CA PRO A 203 30.22 5.93 -2.82
C PRO A 203 29.42 4.85 -2.09
N ASP A 204 29.71 4.55 -0.84
CA ASP A 204 29.12 3.37 -0.14
C ASP A 204 28.49 3.67 1.22
N ASP A 205 28.28 4.94 1.59
CA ASP A 205 27.71 5.31 2.89
C ASP A 205 26.24 5.69 2.73
N SER A 206 25.36 4.69 2.62
CA SER A 206 23.89 4.88 2.54
C SER A 206 23.30 5.58 3.76
N ASP A 207 24.02 5.61 4.88
CA ASP A 207 23.59 6.29 6.11
C ASP A 207 23.90 7.80 6.11
N ASN A 208 24.72 8.29 5.18
CA ASN A 208 25.12 9.70 5.09
C ASN A 208 24.48 10.44 3.89
N GLN A 209 23.47 9.87 3.26
CA GLN A 209 22.76 10.56 2.18
C GLN A 209 21.92 11.72 2.73
N PRO A 210 21.97 12.92 2.11
CA PRO A 210 21.22 14.10 2.56
C PRO A 210 19.71 13.99 2.34
N PHE A 211 19.25 12.93 1.72
CA PHE A 211 17.83 12.65 1.48
C PHE A 211 17.51 11.18 1.72
N HIS A 212 16.23 10.90 1.99
CA HIS A 212 15.73 9.54 2.22
C HIS A 212 14.57 9.24 1.26
N LEU A 213 14.64 8.10 0.56
CA LEU A 213 13.51 7.58 -0.20
C LEU A 213 12.64 6.68 0.68
N SER A 214 11.35 7.01 0.77
CA SER A 214 10.39 6.22 1.56
C SER A 214 10.15 4.81 0.99
N LEU A 215 10.45 4.61 -0.30
CA LEU A 215 10.32 3.31 -0.97
C LEU A 215 11.69 2.61 -1.00
N GLY A 216 11.85 1.56 -0.19
CA GLY A 216 13.03 0.69 -0.23
C GLY A 216 13.20 0.00 -1.58
N GLY A 217 14.44 -0.37 -1.91
CA GLY A 217 14.72 -1.23 -3.07
C GLY A 217 14.12 -2.63 -2.88
N ARG A 218 13.79 -3.30 -3.98
CA ARG A 218 13.40 -4.72 -3.90
C ARG A 218 14.58 -5.50 -3.31
N LEU A 219 14.33 -6.32 -2.29
CA LEU A 219 15.35 -7.13 -1.64
C LEU A 219 16.13 -7.98 -2.67
N GLY A 220 15.44 -8.54 -3.67
CA GLY A 220 16.06 -9.30 -4.76
C GLY A 220 16.91 -8.47 -5.74
N ALA A 221 16.90 -7.14 -5.66
CA ALA A 221 17.83 -6.29 -6.41
C ALA A 221 19.19 -6.15 -5.69
N SER A 222 19.24 -6.39 -4.37
CA SER A 222 20.48 -6.37 -3.60
C SER A 222 21.39 -7.54 -4.02
N PRO A 223 22.67 -7.29 -4.37
CA PRO A 223 23.61 -8.35 -4.72
C PRO A 223 23.80 -9.38 -3.59
N VAL A 224 23.83 -8.92 -2.34
CA VAL A 224 23.92 -9.77 -1.14
C VAL A 224 22.69 -10.68 -1.02
N ALA A 225 21.49 -10.11 -1.15
CA ALA A 225 20.28 -10.89 -1.07
C ALA A 225 20.18 -11.93 -2.20
N ARG A 226 20.60 -11.58 -3.42
CA ARG A 226 20.67 -12.54 -4.54
C ARG A 226 21.65 -13.67 -4.26
N ALA A 227 22.83 -13.36 -3.74
CA ALA A 227 23.80 -14.39 -3.36
C ALA A 227 23.24 -15.33 -2.28
N LEU A 228 22.60 -14.78 -1.24
CA LEU A 228 21.95 -15.57 -0.20
C LEU A 228 20.83 -16.47 -0.75
N VAL A 229 19.98 -15.94 -1.62
CA VAL A 229 18.89 -16.71 -2.24
C VAL A 229 19.45 -17.80 -3.17
N ALA A 230 20.53 -17.52 -3.90
CA ALA A 230 21.18 -18.48 -4.80
C ALA A 230 21.81 -19.67 -4.06
N ILE A 231 22.10 -19.56 -2.76
CA ILE A 231 22.57 -20.68 -1.93
C ILE A 231 21.45 -21.69 -1.60
N LEU A 232 20.20 -21.26 -1.53
CA LEU A 232 19.08 -22.09 -1.08
C LEU A 232 18.86 -23.38 -1.90
N PRO A 233 18.97 -23.38 -3.26
CA PRO A 233 18.87 -24.61 -4.05
C PRO A 233 19.94 -25.65 -3.69
N PHE A 234 21.18 -25.19 -3.36
CA PHE A 234 22.25 -26.09 -2.96
C PHE A 234 21.99 -26.73 -1.59
N LEU A 235 21.46 -25.97 -0.65
CA LEU A 235 21.07 -26.52 0.66
C LEU A 235 19.96 -27.57 0.54
N ARG A 236 19.16 -27.48 -0.51
CA ARG A 236 18.10 -28.46 -0.81
C ARG A 236 18.57 -29.61 -1.70
N GLY A 237 19.81 -29.59 -2.17
CA GLY A 237 20.33 -30.60 -3.10
C GLY A 237 19.78 -30.50 -4.52
N THR A 238 19.21 -29.37 -4.90
CA THR A 238 18.60 -29.13 -6.22
C THR A 238 19.37 -28.11 -7.07
N GLY A 239 20.52 -27.64 -6.58
CA GLY A 239 21.34 -26.61 -7.25
C GLY A 239 21.87 -27.07 -8.60
N SER A 240 21.77 -26.21 -9.61
CA SER A 240 22.28 -26.43 -10.98
C SER A 240 23.73 -25.93 -11.12
N VAL A 241 24.43 -26.37 -12.19
CA VAL A 241 25.78 -25.93 -12.51
C VAL A 241 25.81 -24.43 -12.88
N GLU A 242 24.77 -23.92 -13.50
CA GLU A 242 24.60 -22.51 -13.82
C GLU A 242 24.53 -21.64 -12.55
N GLU A 243 23.71 -22.06 -11.59
CA GLU A 243 23.57 -21.37 -10.30
C GLU A 243 24.88 -21.42 -9.50
N ALA A 244 25.62 -22.54 -9.55
CA ALA A 244 26.94 -22.63 -8.96
C ALA A 244 27.93 -21.63 -9.59
N ARG A 245 27.86 -21.45 -10.90
CA ARG A 245 28.72 -20.50 -11.62
C ARG A 245 28.42 -19.06 -11.24
N GLU A 246 27.13 -18.70 -11.06
CA GLU A 246 26.71 -17.38 -10.61
C GLU A 246 27.17 -17.10 -9.17
N LEU A 247 27.04 -18.08 -8.27
CA LEU A 247 27.54 -17.99 -6.90
C LEU A 247 29.04 -17.76 -6.85
N LEU A 248 29.83 -18.52 -7.63
CA LEU A 248 31.27 -18.39 -7.67
C LEU A 248 31.77 -17.07 -8.28
N ARG A 249 30.90 -16.36 -9.02
CA ARG A 249 31.19 -15.03 -9.56
C ARG A 249 30.70 -13.90 -8.65
N SER A 250 29.91 -14.23 -7.65
CA SER A 250 29.46 -13.27 -6.66
C SER A 250 30.62 -12.84 -5.77
N PRO A 251 30.75 -11.56 -5.43
CA PRO A 251 31.75 -11.08 -4.49
C PRO A 251 31.45 -11.41 -3.03
N TYR A 252 30.32 -12.07 -2.77
CA TYR A 252 29.82 -12.41 -1.43
C TYR A 252 29.79 -13.91 -1.19
#